data_6c5af826b8aaabb11601c9614e83de71
#
_entry.id   6c5af826b8aaabb11601c9614e83de71
#
_cell.length_a   1.000
_cell.length_b   1.000
_cell.length_c   1.000
_cell.angle_alpha   90.00
_cell.angle_beta   90.00
_cell.angle_gamma   90.00
#
_symmetry.space_group_name_H-M   'P 1'
#
loop_
_entity.id
_entity.type
_entity.pdbx_description
1 polymer ?
#
loop_
_entity_poly.entity_id
_entity_poly.type
_entity_poly.pdbx_seq_one_letter_code
_entity_poly.pdbx_strand_id
1 'polypeptide(L)'
;SILLQIGAGTGLLFILRWFWWRINIYSEITAMVVSFVIALYMELLHPALGGTPLDGTTQLLLGVGITTICWVGVTLLTHPEDEDVLYSFIEKINPGGPGWKSVHERAAASGKKLTISKQAWNVPTGILCMLFGSLMIYSLMFSTGYFLYGDHSLALQVGGLALLSFGGLFYFWKKLRT
;
A
#
# COMPACT_ATOMS: atom_id res chain seq x y z
N SER A 1 -2.63 -20.24 3.05
CA SER A 1 -1.26 -20.56 2.64
C SER A 1 -0.28 -19.56 3.27
N ILE A 2 0.78 -20.07 3.89
CA ILE A 2 1.81 -19.31 4.65
C ILE A 2 2.39 -18.15 3.84
N LEU A 3 2.72 -18.36 2.57
CA LEU A 3 3.32 -17.33 1.71
C LEU A 3 2.43 -16.10 1.54
N LEU A 4 1.13 -16.29 1.37
CA LEU A 4 0.19 -15.18 1.25
C LEU A 4 0.11 -14.37 2.55
N GLN A 5 0.12 -15.05 3.69
CA GLN A 5 0.06 -14.42 5.02
C GLN A 5 1.30 -13.57 5.31
N ILE A 6 2.50 -14.10 5.01
CA ILE A 6 3.76 -13.36 5.16
C ILE A 6 3.78 -12.15 4.23
N GLY A 7 3.43 -12.33 2.95
CA GLY A 7 3.39 -11.24 1.97
C GLY A 7 2.39 -10.14 2.32
N ALA A 8 1.21 -10.50 2.80
CA ALA A 8 0.19 -9.53 3.20
C ALA A 8 0.60 -8.74 4.45
N GLY A 9 1.24 -9.40 5.43
CA GLY A 9 1.72 -8.75 6.65
C GLY A 9 2.82 -7.72 6.41
N THR A 10 3.71 -7.96 5.44
CA THR A 10 4.82 -7.07 5.12
C THR A 10 4.49 -6.05 4.03
N GLY A 11 3.53 -6.34 3.16
CA GLY A 11 3.22 -5.52 1.98
C GLY A 11 2.82 -4.08 2.32
N LEU A 12 2.04 -3.89 3.39
CA LEU A 12 1.62 -2.57 3.86
C LEU A 12 2.82 -1.70 4.26
N LEU A 13 3.81 -2.27 4.94
CA LEU A 13 5.02 -1.57 5.35
C LEU A 13 5.82 -1.07 4.15
N PHE A 14 6.03 -1.90 3.12
CA PHE A 14 6.76 -1.52 1.91
C PHE A 14 6.08 -0.38 1.14
N ILE A 15 4.74 -0.34 1.13
CA ILE A 15 3.99 0.77 0.54
C ILE A 15 4.15 2.03 1.40
N LEU A 16 3.99 1.92 2.72
CA LEU A 16 4.04 3.06 3.63
C LEU A 16 5.44 3.67 3.76
N ARG A 17 6.51 2.94 3.49
CA ARG A 17 7.89 3.47 3.44
C ARG A 17 8.02 4.64 2.45
N TRP A 18 7.25 4.68 1.39
CA TRP A 18 7.25 5.79 0.43
C TRP A 18 6.58 7.06 0.97
N PHE A 19 5.71 6.91 1.98
CA PHE A 19 4.89 7.98 2.53
C PHE A 19 5.28 8.41 3.94
N TRP A 20 6.03 7.56 4.66
CA TRP A 20 6.38 7.80 6.06
C TRP A 20 7.87 7.61 6.31
N TRP A 21 8.59 8.71 6.50
CA TRP A 21 10.05 8.78 6.67
C TRP A 21 10.61 8.02 7.89
N ARG A 22 9.76 7.74 8.89
CA ARG A 22 10.19 7.14 10.16
C ARG A 22 10.38 5.61 10.08
N ILE A 23 9.87 4.98 9.03
CA ILE A 23 10.06 3.54 8.83
C ILE A 23 11.54 3.26 8.62
N ASN A 24 12.08 2.35 9.46
CA ASN A 24 13.49 1.99 9.53
C ASN A 24 13.68 0.48 9.35
N ILE A 25 14.92 0.03 9.30
CA ILE A 25 15.28 -1.39 9.11
C ILE A 25 14.71 -2.30 10.22
N TYR A 26 14.60 -1.80 11.46
CA TYR A 26 14.01 -2.57 12.57
C TYR A 26 12.53 -2.85 12.36
N SER A 27 11.81 -1.91 11.77
CA SER A 27 10.40 -2.07 11.39
C SER A 27 10.24 -3.17 10.33
N GLU A 28 11.14 -3.21 9.34
CA GLU A 28 11.13 -4.20 8.26
C GLU A 28 11.42 -5.61 8.82
N ILE A 29 12.46 -5.76 9.62
CA ILE A 29 12.79 -7.03 10.26
C ILE A 29 11.65 -7.50 11.16
N THR A 30 11.06 -6.60 11.95
CA THR A 30 9.93 -6.93 12.83
C THR A 30 8.73 -7.41 12.01
N ALA A 31 8.38 -6.72 10.92
CA ALA A 31 7.27 -7.13 10.08
C ALA A 31 7.51 -8.53 9.49
N MET A 32 8.73 -8.82 9.02
CA MET A 32 9.08 -10.13 8.46
C MET A 32 9.03 -11.24 9.53
N VAL A 33 9.65 -11.03 10.68
CA VAL A 33 9.70 -12.03 11.75
C VAL A 33 8.32 -12.28 12.34
N VAL A 34 7.57 -11.22 12.67
CA VAL A 34 6.24 -11.34 13.26
C VAL A 34 5.26 -12.00 12.31
N SER A 35 5.24 -11.58 11.02
CA SER A 35 4.34 -12.21 10.03
C SER A 35 4.66 -13.69 9.83
N PHE A 36 5.94 -14.07 9.83
CA PHE A 36 6.36 -15.47 9.74
C PHE A 36 5.93 -16.27 10.98
N VAL A 37 6.17 -15.76 12.18
CA VAL A 37 5.79 -16.43 13.43
C VAL A 37 4.28 -16.60 13.52
N ILE A 38 3.49 -15.59 13.15
CA ILE A 38 2.03 -15.66 13.16
C ILE A 38 1.56 -16.68 12.12
N ALA A 39 2.13 -16.70 10.92
CA ALA A 39 1.77 -17.66 9.89
C ALA A 39 2.03 -19.10 10.34
N LEU A 40 3.19 -19.37 10.97
CA LEU A 40 3.49 -20.69 11.54
C LEU A 40 2.55 -21.06 12.69
N TYR A 41 2.25 -20.11 13.57
CA TYR A 41 1.32 -20.35 14.67
C TYR A 41 -0.06 -20.72 14.15
N MET A 42 -0.60 -19.97 13.22
CA MET A 42 -1.95 -20.18 12.69
C MET A 42 -2.07 -21.49 11.89
N GLU A 43 -1.03 -21.85 11.14
CA GLU A 43 -1.07 -23.04 10.27
C GLU A 43 -0.72 -24.33 11.03
N LEU A 44 0.23 -24.29 11.98
CA LEU A 44 0.75 -25.49 12.65
C LEU A 44 0.29 -25.63 14.08
N LEU A 45 0.44 -24.57 14.91
CA LEU A 45 0.22 -24.65 16.36
C LEU A 45 -1.25 -24.54 16.72
N HIS A 46 -2.01 -23.66 16.08
CA HIS A 46 -3.41 -23.45 16.39
C HIS A 46 -4.27 -24.72 16.22
N PRO A 47 -4.14 -25.49 15.12
CA PRO A 47 -4.83 -26.79 14.99
C PRO A 47 -4.32 -27.85 15.98
N ALA A 48 -2.99 -27.87 16.24
CA ALA A 48 -2.38 -28.84 17.16
C ALA A 48 -2.81 -28.65 18.62
N LEU A 49 -3.15 -27.42 19.01
CA LEU A 49 -3.65 -27.07 20.35
C LEU A 49 -5.17 -27.26 20.51
N GLY A 50 -5.84 -27.83 19.49
CA GLY A 50 -7.29 -28.07 19.52
C GLY A 50 -8.13 -26.83 19.22
N GLY A 51 -7.53 -25.77 18.67
CA GLY A 51 -8.25 -24.59 18.20
C GLY A 51 -9.17 -24.91 17.02
N THR A 52 -10.35 -24.30 16.99
CA THR A 52 -11.24 -24.41 15.80
C THR A 52 -10.54 -23.81 14.59
N PRO A 53 -10.54 -24.49 13.43
CA PRO A 53 -9.90 -23.95 12.23
C PRO A 53 -10.55 -22.61 11.86
N LEU A 54 -9.75 -21.56 11.87
CA LEU A 54 -10.17 -20.23 11.46
C LEU A 54 -10.32 -20.18 9.94
N ASP A 55 -11.33 -19.46 9.47
CA ASP A 55 -11.46 -19.17 8.05
C ASP A 55 -10.24 -18.42 7.52
N GLY A 56 -9.81 -18.75 6.29
CA GLY A 56 -8.60 -18.19 5.68
C GLY A 56 -8.59 -16.65 5.64
N THR A 57 -9.75 -16.03 5.47
CA THR A 57 -9.91 -14.57 5.50
C THR A 57 -9.65 -14.02 6.91
N THR A 58 -10.18 -14.66 7.92
CA THR A 58 -9.98 -14.26 9.32
C THR A 58 -8.53 -14.41 9.74
N GLN A 59 -7.87 -15.52 9.35
CA GLN A 59 -6.44 -15.71 9.59
C GLN A 59 -5.60 -14.60 8.94
N LEU A 60 -5.92 -14.22 7.70
CA LEU A 60 -5.23 -13.17 6.98
C LEU A 60 -5.41 -11.80 7.67
N LEU A 61 -6.63 -11.45 8.04
CA LEU A 61 -6.93 -10.18 8.70
C LEU A 61 -6.26 -10.06 10.07
N LEU A 62 -6.30 -11.12 10.87
CA LEU A 62 -5.61 -11.18 12.17
C LEU A 62 -4.10 -11.08 11.98
N GLY A 63 -3.53 -11.84 11.05
CA GLY A 63 -2.11 -11.83 10.75
C GLY A 63 -1.63 -10.44 10.33
N VAL A 64 -2.30 -9.79 9.40
CA VAL A 64 -1.99 -8.43 8.95
C VAL A 64 -2.16 -7.43 10.09
N GLY A 65 -3.25 -7.53 10.86
CA GLY A 65 -3.54 -6.61 11.97
C GLY A 65 -2.45 -6.67 13.05
N ILE A 66 -2.13 -7.87 13.55
CA ILE A 66 -1.10 -8.05 14.59
C ILE A 66 0.28 -7.62 14.07
N THR A 67 0.66 -8.04 12.85
CA THR A 67 1.93 -7.64 12.25
C THR A 67 2.03 -6.12 12.13
N THR A 68 0.95 -5.46 11.71
CA THR A 68 0.89 -4.00 11.59
C THR A 68 1.09 -3.31 12.93
N ILE A 69 0.40 -3.74 13.98
CA ILE A 69 0.55 -3.19 15.33
C ILE A 69 1.99 -3.35 15.82
N CYS A 70 2.60 -4.53 15.61
CA CYS A 70 3.96 -4.80 16.06
C CYS A 70 4.99 -3.91 15.35
N TRP A 71 5.00 -3.85 14.02
CA TRP A 71 6.00 -3.05 13.33
C TRP A 71 5.77 -1.54 13.50
N VAL A 72 4.52 -1.07 13.61
CA VAL A 72 4.24 0.33 13.96
C VAL A 72 4.78 0.66 15.35
N GLY A 73 4.55 -0.22 16.33
CA GLY A 73 5.09 -0.08 17.68
C GLY A 73 6.62 0.04 17.67
N VAL A 74 7.30 -0.86 16.96
CA VAL A 74 8.78 -0.82 16.84
C VAL A 74 9.23 0.45 16.11
N THR A 75 8.54 0.86 15.04
CA THR A 75 8.85 2.13 14.33
C THR A 75 8.80 3.34 15.26
N LEU A 76 7.86 3.37 16.19
CA LEU A 76 7.70 4.47 17.14
C LEU A 76 8.70 4.42 18.29
N LEU A 77 9.13 3.23 18.70
CA LEU A 77 10.05 3.00 19.81
C LEU A 77 11.52 3.06 19.38
N THR A 78 11.84 2.84 18.12
CA THR A 78 13.22 2.85 17.60
C THR A 78 13.58 4.22 17.02
N HIS A 79 14.90 4.47 16.97
CA HIS A 79 15.43 5.67 16.32
C HIS A 79 15.19 5.59 14.81
N PRO A 80 14.82 6.71 14.17
CA PRO A 80 14.74 6.78 12.72
C PRO A 80 16.12 6.58 12.08
N GLU A 81 16.16 6.35 10.77
CA GLU A 81 17.38 6.30 9.98
C GLU A 81 18.18 7.59 10.08
N ASP A 82 19.50 7.50 9.87
CA ASP A 82 20.40 8.64 9.89
C ASP A 82 20.00 9.70 8.87
N GLU A 83 20.18 10.97 9.24
CA GLU A 83 19.77 12.11 8.39
C GLU A 83 20.42 12.07 7.01
N ASP A 84 21.69 11.63 6.90
CA ASP A 84 22.37 11.53 5.62
C ASP A 84 21.73 10.49 4.69
N VAL A 85 21.24 9.40 5.26
CA VAL A 85 20.49 8.37 4.51
C VAL A 85 19.17 8.93 4.03
N LEU A 86 18.42 9.65 4.90
CA LEU A 86 17.16 10.28 4.55
C LEU A 86 17.33 11.35 3.46
N TYR A 87 18.39 12.17 3.55
CA TYR A 87 18.68 13.18 2.54
C TYR A 87 19.07 12.56 1.18
N SER A 88 19.89 11.51 1.19
CA SER A 88 20.23 10.76 -0.02
C SER A 88 19.01 10.13 -0.67
N PHE A 89 18.05 9.65 0.13
CA PHE A 89 16.79 9.13 -0.37
C PHE A 89 15.93 10.23 -1.00
N ILE A 90 15.84 11.40 -0.36
CA ILE A 90 15.11 12.55 -0.91
C ILE A 90 15.70 12.99 -2.25
N GLU A 91 17.03 13.08 -2.38
CA GLU A 91 17.69 13.49 -3.62
C GLU A 91 17.46 12.51 -4.78
N LYS A 92 17.42 11.22 -4.49
CA LYS A 92 17.24 10.16 -5.51
C LYS A 92 15.79 9.98 -5.93
N ILE A 93 14.86 10.06 -4.99
CA ILE A 93 13.46 9.63 -5.16
C ILE A 93 12.50 10.82 -5.20
N ASN A 94 12.88 11.93 -4.54
CA ASN A 94 12.02 13.11 -4.34
C ASN A 94 10.63 12.73 -3.78
N PRO A 95 10.56 11.99 -2.64
CA PRO A 95 9.29 11.61 -2.06
C PRO A 95 8.55 12.88 -1.62
N GLY A 96 7.34 13.07 -2.14
CA GLY A 96 6.48 14.17 -1.74
C GLY A 96 5.47 13.77 -0.67
N GLY A 97 4.77 14.76 -0.13
CA GLY A 97 3.66 14.55 0.77
C GLY A 97 3.93 14.89 2.23
N PRO A 98 2.85 14.89 3.06
CA PRO A 98 2.92 15.37 4.44
C PRO A 98 3.88 14.55 5.32
N GLY A 99 4.08 13.26 5.02
CA GLY A 99 4.95 12.39 5.79
C GLY A 99 6.45 12.70 5.67
N TRP A 100 6.88 13.46 4.67
CA TRP A 100 8.28 13.86 4.46
C TRP A 100 8.54 15.33 4.79
N LYS A 101 7.51 16.10 5.08
CA LYS A 101 7.61 17.54 5.34
C LYS A 101 8.62 17.90 6.44
N SER A 102 8.62 17.14 7.55
CA SER A 102 9.55 17.38 8.67
C SER A 102 11.02 17.14 8.29
N VAL A 103 11.32 16.22 7.36
CA VAL A 103 12.69 15.99 6.90
C VAL A 103 13.14 17.11 5.95
N HIS A 104 12.26 17.59 5.09
CA HIS A 104 12.52 18.76 4.23
C HIS A 104 12.80 20.04 5.06
N GLU A 105 12.01 20.27 6.11
CA GLU A 105 12.20 21.42 7.02
C GLU A 105 13.55 21.33 7.76
N ARG A 106 13.95 20.14 8.23
CA ARG A 106 15.24 19.92 8.89
C ARG A 106 16.41 20.11 7.92
N ALA A 107 16.32 19.60 6.71
CA ALA A 107 17.35 19.81 5.69
C ALA A 107 17.52 21.30 5.35
N ALA A 108 16.43 22.05 5.23
CA ALA A 108 16.47 23.48 5.00
C ALA A 108 17.11 24.24 6.19
N ALA A 109 16.83 23.84 7.43
CA ALA A 109 17.39 24.42 8.63
C ALA A 109 18.90 24.15 8.78
N SER A 110 19.38 22.98 8.34
CA SER A 110 20.82 22.63 8.34
C SER A 110 21.61 23.22 7.17
N GLY A 111 20.98 24.05 6.33
CA GLY A 111 21.64 24.72 5.19
C GLY A 111 22.00 23.78 4.03
N LYS A 112 21.60 22.53 4.08
CA LYS A 112 21.83 21.56 3.02
C LYS A 112 20.83 21.81 1.89
N LYS A 113 21.31 22.38 0.78
CA LYS A 113 20.49 22.58 -0.44
C LYS A 113 20.26 21.22 -1.09
N LEU A 114 19.11 20.60 -0.77
CA LEU A 114 18.67 19.40 -1.49
C LEU A 114 18.34 19.78 -2.93
N THR A 115 18.91 19.08 -3.89
CA THR A 115 18.60 19.22 -5.32
C THR A 115 17.23 18.59 -5.59
N ILE A 116 16.17 19.24 -5.14
CA ILE A 116 14.81 18.76 -5.29
C ILE A 116 14.31 19.10 -6.68
N SER A 117 13.94 18.12 -7.46
CA SER A 117 13.17 18.32 -8.69
C SER A 117 11.85 19.05 -8.35
N LYS A 118 11.57 20.16 -9.03
CA LYS A 118 10.30 20.92 -8.86
C LYS A 118 9.06 20.17 -9.34
N GLN A 119 9.14 18.85 -9.46
CA GLN A 119 8.03 18.04 -9.91
C GLN A 119 6.92 18.06 -8.83
N ALA A 120 5.73 18.49 -9.22
CA ALA A 120 4.58 18.54 -8.33
C ALA A 120 4.28 17.12 -7.81
N TRP A 121 3.96 17.03 -6.51
CA TRP A 121 3.55 15.75 -5.90
C TRP A 121 2.16 15.33 -6.39
N ASN A 122 2.16 14.52 -7.45
CA ASN A 122 0.94 14.09 -8.14
C ASN A 122 0.41 12.72 -7.65
N VAL A 123 0.93 12.20 -6.53
CA VAL A 123 0.54 10.89 -5.98
C VAL A 123 -0.97 10.76 -5.74
N PRO A 124 -1.70 11.74 -5.16
CA PRO A 124 -3.15 11.61 -5.00
C PRO A 124 -3.88 11.43 -6.33
N THR A 125 -3.49 12.19 -7.35
CA THR A 125 -4.04 12.06 -8.70
C THR A 125 -3.68 10.72 -9.33
N GLY A 126 -2.46 10.22 -9.10
CA GLY A 126 -2.03 8.89 -9.52
C GLY A 126 -2.86 7.76 -8.88
N ILE A 127 -3.15 7.87 -7.57
CA ILE A 127 -4.02 6.91 -6.86
C ILE A 127 -5.43 6.91 -7.46
N LEU A 128 -5.99 8.09 -7.76
CA LEU A 128 -7.30 8.20 -8.43
C LEU A 128 -7.28 7.54 -9.81
N CYS A 129 -6.23 7.76 -10.62
CA CYS A 129 -6.07 7.08 -11.90
C CYS A 129 -6.01 5.56 -11.74
N MET A 130 -5.30 5.06 -10.73
CA MET A 130 -5.23 3.63 -10.41
C MET A 130 -6.60 3.07 -10.05
N LEU A 131 -7.36 3.76 -9.20
CA LEU A 131 -8.71 3.34 -8.80
C LEU A 131 -9.67 3.30 -9.98
N PHE A 132 -9.72 4.38 -10.77
CA PHE A 132 -10.57 4.43 -11.97
C PHE A 132 -10.16 3.40 -13.02
N GLY A 133 -8.85 3.17 -13.20
CA GLY A 133 -8.33 2.14 -14.11
C GLY A 133 -8.72 0.74 -13.67
N SER A 134 -8.56 0.41 -12.39
CA SER A 134 -8.97 -0.89 -11.84
C SER A 134 -10.48 -1.08 -11.94
N LEU A 135 -11.26 -0.07 -11.56
CA LEU A 135 -12.72 -0.12 -11.63
C LEU A 135 -13.19 -0.31 -13.08
N MET A 136 -12.58 0.37 -14.04
CA MET A 136 -12.88 0.21 -15.46
C MET A 136 -12.64 -1.23 -15.93
N ILE A 137 -11.47 -1.80 -15.62
CA ILE A 137 -11.10 -3.16 -16.06
C ILE A 137 -12.04 -4.20 -15.45
N TYR A 138 -12.27 -4.14 -14.13
CA TYR A 138 -13.17 -5.09 -13.46
C TYR A 138 -14.62 -4.95 -13.94
N SER A 139 -15.10 -3.72 -14.09
CA SER A 139 -16.46 -3.50 -14.62
C SER A 139 -16.61 -4.03 -16.04
N LEU A 140 -15.61 -3.85 -16.90
CA LEU A 140 -15.63 -4.38 -18.26
C LEU A 140 -15.66 -5.92 -18.25
N MET A 141 -14.83 -6.54 -17.41
CA MET A 141 -14.77 -8.00 -17.25
C MET A 141 -16.12 -8.57 -16.77
N PHE A 142 -16.70 -7.98 -15.73
CA PHE A 142 -17.99 -8.43 -15.21
C PHE A 142 -19.15 -8.16 -16.21
N SER A 143 -19.15 -7.01 -16.91
CA SER A 143 -20.12 -6.72 -17.94
C SER A 143 -20.10 -7.77 -19.06
N THR A 144 -18.92 -8.14 -19.50
CA THR A 144 -18.73 -9.21 -20.49
C THR A 144 -19.27 -10.55 -19.96
N GLY A 145 -18.96 -10.89 -18.70
CA GLY A 145 -19.49 -12.09 -18.06
C GLY A 145 -21.02 -12.14 -18.02
N TYR A 146 -21.65 -11.08 -17.52
CA TYR A 146 -23.13 -10.99 -17.49
C TYR A 146 -23.76 -11.07 -18.87
N PHE A 147 -23.12 -10.45 -19.87
CA PHE A 147 -23.59 -10.53 -21.25
C PHE A 147 -23.58 -11.98 -21.78
N LEU A 148 -22.50 -12.72 -21.53
CA LEU A 148 -22.35 -14.13 -21.92
C LEU A 148 -23.36 -15.05 -21.19
N TYR A 149 -23.69 -14.75 -19.95
CA TYR A 149 -24.69 -15.49 -19.18
C TYR A 149 -26.15 -15.08 -19.48
N GLY A 150 -26.38 -14.14 -20.39
CA GLY A 150 -27.71 -13.72 -20.83
C GLY A 150 -28.38 -12.65 -19.92
N ASP A 151 -27.69 -12.16 -18.91
CA ASP A 151 -28.21 -11.07 -18.06
C ASP A 151 -27.85 -9.71 -18.66
N HIS A 152 -28.57 -9.35 -19.71
CA HIS A 152 -28.31 -8.10 -20.46
C HIS A 152 -28.54 -6.83 -19.62
N SER A 153 -29.44 -6.89 -18.62
CA SER A 153 -29.72 -5.75 -17.75
C SER A 153 -28.52 -5.38 -16.89
N LEU A 154 -27.95 -6.37 -16.17
CA LEU A 154 -26.74 -6.18 -15.37
C LEU A 154 -25.51 -5.88 -16.24
N ALA A 155 -25.42 -6.53 -17.41
CA ALA A 155 -24.33 -6.25 -18.35
C ALA A 155 -24.30 -4.77 -18.76
N LEU A 156 -25.43 -4.16 -19.08
CA LEU A 156 -25.52 -2.75 -19.45
C LEU A 156 -25.21 -1.81 -18.27
N GLN A 157 -25.69 -2.11 -17.08
CA GLN A 157 -25.41 -1.29 -15.89
C GLN A 157 -23.93 -1.27 -15.56
N VAL A 158 -23.30 -2.45 -15.50
CA VAL A 158 -21.86 -2.59 -15.20
C VAL A 158 -21.02 -2.06 -16.36
N GLY A 159 -21.45 -2.23 -17.60
CA GLY A 159 -20.82 -1.62 -18.77
C GLY A 159 -20.87 -0.09 -18.74
N GLY A 160 -21.99 0.49 -18.30
CA GLY A 160 -22.11 1.93 -18.05
C GLY A 160 -21.11 2.42 -16.99
N LEU A 161 -20.94 1.66 -15.91
CA LEU A 161 -19.94 1.96 -14.89
C LEU A 161 -18.51 1.94 -15.47
N ALA A 162 -18.19 0.99 -16.37
CA ALA A 162 -16.90 0.95 -17.05
C ALA A 162 -16.64 2.21 -17.89
N LEU A 163 -17.66 2.69 -18.63
CA LEU A 163 -17.56 3.92 -19.42
C LEU A 163 -17.38 5.17 -18.55
N LEU A 164 -18.10 5.27 -17.44
CA LEU A 164 -17.93 6.37 -16.46
C LEU A 164 -16.53 6.35 -15.87
N SER A 165 -16.02 5.17 -15.51
CA SER A 165 -14.67 4.99 -14.98
C SER A 165 -13.60 5.36 -16.00
N PHE A 166 -13.80 5.04 -17.27
CA PHE A 166 -12.92 5.46 -18.37
C PHE A 166 -12.88 6.99 -18.50
N GLY A 167 -14.03 7.66 -18.45
CA GLY A 167 -14.11 9.13 -18.46
C GLY A 167 -13.35 9.76 -17.28
N GLY A 168 -13.54 9.23 -16.07
CA GLY A 168 -12.81 9.64 -14.88
C GLY A 168 -11.29 9.45 -15.03
N LEU A 169 -10.86 8.27 -15.51
CA LEU A 169 -9.47 7.98 -15.79
C LEU A 169 -8.86 8.98 -16.78
N PHE A 170 -9.53 9.24 -17.89
CA PHE A 170 -9.07 10.16 -18.91
C PHE A 170 -8.94 11.60 -18.38
N TYR A 171 -9.89 12.05 -17.57
CA TYR A 171 -9.86 13.36 -16.93
C TYR A 171 -8.65 13.54 -16.00
N PHE A 172 -8.44 12.58 -15.08
CA PHE A 172 -7.32 12.64 -14.13
C PHE A 172 -5.97 12.40 -14.80
N TRP A 173 -5.91 11.54 -15.83
CA TRP A 173 -4.70 11.31 -16.62
C TRP A 173 -4.21 12.60 -17.31
N LYS A 174 -5.13 13.38 -17.87
CA LYS A 174 -4.78 14.68 -18.48
C LYS A 174 -4.16 15.62 -17.44
N LYS A 175 -4.68 15.62 -16.21
CA LYS A 175 -4.18 16.44 -15.10
C LYS A 175 -2.80 15.99 -14.59
N LEU A 176 -2.42 14.73 -14.75
CA LEU A 176 -1.09 14.21 -14.41
C LEU A 176 0.00 14.69 -15.40
N ARG A 177 -0.38 14.95 -16.65
CA ARG A 177 0.58 15.34 -17.72
C ARG A 177 0.80 16.85 -17.82
N THR A 178 -0.03 17.65 -17.18
CA THR A 178 0.13 19.11 -17.08
C THR A 178 0.84 19.48 -15.79
#